data_05a378dc53917f58b771ea0eb3c257cd
#
_entry.id   05a378dc53917f58b771ea0eb3c257cd
#
_cell.length_a   1.000
_cell.length_b   1.000
_cell.length_c   1.000
_cell.angle_alpha   90.00
_cell.angle_beta   90.00
_cell.angle_gamma   90.00
#
_symmetry.space_group_name_H-M   'P 1'
#
loop_
_entity.id
_entity.type
_entity.pdbx_description
1 polymer ?
#
loop_
_entity_poly.entity_id
_entity_poly.type
_entity_poly.pdbx_seq_one_letter_code
_entity_poly.pdbx_strand_id
1 'polypeptide(L)'
;MEVNKLNSLVELFFEKLNKIDKEKPFLKWLKPNKSTYTWRQVSERIFKLSNKIKSIIKEGDRCLILSENRPYWLMTDIAIMNAGGISVPIFTTYSSNDYKYILNDCKPTIIIVSNNDQFKKIKNFLNPETKEIISFEEIDHKSLLIDKNF
;
A
#
# COMPACT_ATOMS: atom_id res chain seq x y z
N MET A 1 -33.06 11.89 1.31
CA MET A 1 -31.61 11.76 1.60
C MET A 1 -30.90 11.57 0.27
N GLU A 2 -30.33 12.61 -0.31
CA GLU A 2 -29.54 12.46 -1.54
C GLU A 2 -28.31 11.64 -1.19
N VAL A 3 -28.21 10.45 -1.75
CA VAL A 3 -26.99 9.66 -1.73
C VAL A 3 -26.02 10.39 -2.65
N ASN A 4 -25.10 11.18 -2.09
CA ASN A 4 -24.00 11.75 -2.86
C ASN A 4 -23.30 10.59 -3.58
N LYS A 5 -23.37 10.59 -4.91
CA LYS A 5 -22.83 9.52 -5.75
C LYS A 5 -21.30 9.63 -5.71
N LEU A 6 -20.69 8.90 -4.78
CA LEU A 6 -19.22 8.79 -4.71
C LEU A 6 -18.77 7.83 -5.82
N ASN A 7 -17.75 8.24 -6.57
CA ASN A 7 -17.28 7.48 -7.73
C ASN A 7 -16.13 6.53 -7.37
N SER A 8 -15.51 6.70 -6.20
CA SER A 8 -14.37 5.88 -5.79
C SER A 8 -14.22 5.79 -4.27
N LEU A 9 -13.48 4.76 -3.82
CA LEU A 9 -13.08 4.61 -2.42
C LEU A 9 -12.20 5.79 -1.95
N VAL A 10 -11.38 6.34 -2.85
CA VAL A 10 -10.54 7.50 -2.58
C VAL A 10 -11.37 8.74 -2.29
N GLU A 11 -12.40 9.01 -3.11
CA GLU A 11 -13.35 10.11 -2.85
C GLU A 11 -14.05 9.94 -1.51
N LEU A 12 -14.53 8.73 -1.20
CA LEU A 12 -15.16 8.42 0.09
C LEU A 12 -14.25 8.75 1.27
N PHE A 13 -12.97 8.34 1.19
CA PHE A 13 -11.98 8.62 2.23
C PHE A 13 -11.78 10.12 2.44
N PHE A 14 -11.56 10.88 1.38
CA PHE A 14 -11.30 12.32 1.47
C PHE A 14 -12.55 13.13 1.83
N GLU A 15 -13.71 12.74 1.36
CA GLU A 15 -14.97 13.35 1.78
C GLU A 15 -15.19 13.16 3.29
N LYS A 16 -14.93 11.97 3.81
CA LYS A 16 -15.00 11.69 5.24
C LYS A 16 -13.97 12.48 6.03
N LEU A 17 -12.72 12.55 5.54
CA LEU A 17 -11.63 13.31 6.16
C LEU A 17 -11.98 14.81 6.31
N ASN A 18 -12.72 15.38 5.35
CA ASN A 18 -13.13 16.79 5.39
C ASN A 18 -14.24 17.08 6.41
N LYS A 19 -14.99 16.04 6.81
CA LYS A 19 -16.15 16.17 7.71
C LYS A 19 -15.86 15.75 9.15
N ILE A 20 -14.74 15.05 9.40
CA ILE A 20 -14.41 14.50 10.71
C ILE A 20 -13.39 15.36 11.45
N ASP A 21 -13.43 15.32 12.77
CA ASP A 21 -12.32 15.80 13.59
C ASP A 21 -11.08 14.95 13.32
N LYS A 22 -10.05 15.57 12.75
CA LYS A 22 -8.84 14.89 12.28
C LYS A 22 -7.97 14.30 13.39
N GLU A 23 -8.17 14.73 14.63
CA GLU A 23 -7.47 14.18 15.79
C GLU A 23 -8.12 12.91 16.34
N LYS A 24 -9.33 12.55 15.88
CA LYS A 24 -9.95 11.27 16.26
C LYS A 24 -9.14 10.09 15.76
N PRO A 25 -9.10 8.99 16.56
CA PRO A 25 -8.53 7.73 16.13
C PRO A 25 -9.21 7.19 14.85
N PHE A 26 -8.42 6.73 13.89
CA PHE A 26 -8.90 6.07 12.68
C PHE A 26 -8.44 4.61 12.62
N LEU A 27 -7.16 4.35 12.79
CA LEU A 27 -6.61 3.00 12.77
C LEU A 27 -5.99 2.67 14.12
N LYS A 28 -6.22 1.44 14.58
CA LYS A 28 -5.63 0.94 15.82
C LYS A 28 -4.95 -0.39 15.56
N TRP A 29 -3.65 -0.44 15.84
CA TRP A 29 -2.88 -1.67 15.77
C TRP A 29 -2.81 -2.30 17.16
N LEU A 30 -3.41 -3.49 17.31
CA LEU A 30 -3.56 -4.13 18.62
C LEU A 30 -2.33 -4.95 19.02
N LYS A 31 -1.61 -5.53 18.04
CA LYS A 31 -0.42 -6.38 18.24
C LYS A 31 0.49 -6.31 17.02
N PRO A 32 1.82 -6.41 17.19
CA PRO A 32 2.58 -6.42 18.47
C PRO A 32 2.72 -5.04 19.10
N ASN A 33 2.62 -3.96 18.35
CA ASN A 33 3.07 -2.61 18.72
C ASN A 33 1.92 -1.66 19.08
N LYS A 34 0.90 -2.05 19.76
CA LYS A 34 -0.23 -1.22 20.27
C LYS A 34 -0.14 0.27 19.91
N SER A 35 -0.33 0.60 18.63
CA SER A 35 -0.28 1.98 18.15
C SER A 35 -1.66 2.43 17.65
N THR A 36 -1.93 3.72 17.79
CA THR A 36 -3.16 4.35 17.31
C THR A 36 -2.77 5.48 16.36
N TYR A 37 -3.41 5.52 15.21
CA TYR A 37 -3.22 6.55 14.19
C TYR A 37 -4.49 7.38 14.07
N THR A 38 -4.36 8.70 14.15
CA THR A 38 -5.47 9.64 13.92
C THR A 38 -5.74 9.77 12.42
N TRP A 39 -6.90 10.34 12.06
CA TRP A 39 -7.23 10.66 10.68
C TRP A 39 -6.16 11.56 10.03
N ARG A 40 -5.65 12.55 10.78
CA ARG A 40 -4.54 13.41 10.34
C ARG A 40 -3.31 12.60 9.98
N GLN A 41 -2.82 11.77 10.90
CA GLN A 41 -1.61 10.97 10.70
C GLN A 41 -1.74 10.00 9.53
N VAL A 42 -2.90 9.37 9.37
CA VAL A 42 -3.16 8.45 8.24
C VAL A 42 -3.19 9.22 6.93
N SER A 43 -3.91 10.35 6.87
CA SER A 43 -4.01 11.12 5.63
C SER A 43 -2.66 11.70 5.18
N GLU A 44 -1.84 12.19 6.09
CA GLU A 44 -0.50 12.71 5.78
C GLU A 44 0.40 11.62 5.18
N ARG A 45 0.37 10.41 5.76
CA ARG A 45 1.12 9.27 5.21
C ARG A 45 0.60 8.84 3.85
N ILE A 46 -0.71 8.77 3.68
CA ILE A 46 -1.33 8.47 2.37
C ILE A 46 -0.86 9.49 1.32
N PHE A 47 -0.89 10.79 1.61
CA PHE A 47 -0.47 11.83 0.67
C PHE A 47 1.01 11.72 0.29
N LYS A 48 1.89 11.55 1.28
CA LYS A 48 3.33 11.40 1.04
C LYS A 48 3.63 10.16 0.18
N LEU A 49 3.06 9.02 0.55
CA LEU A 49 3.25 7.76 -0.18
C LEU A 49 2.65 7.84 -1.59
N SER A 50 1.46 8.44 -1.73
CA SER A 50 0.82 8.64 -3.03
C SER A 50 1.67 9.50 -3.96
N ASN A 51 2.23 10.60 -3.48
CA ASN A 51 3.12 11.47 -4.26
C ASN A 51 4.37 10.71 -4.72
N LYS A 52 4.95 9.88 -3.86
CA LYS A 52 6.09 9.05 -4.23
C LYS A 52 5.72 8.00 -5.27
N ILE A 53 4.62 7.28 -5.08
CA ILE A 53 4.12 6.29 -6.04
C ILE A 53 3.87 6.98 -7.40
N LYS A 54 3.17 8.12 -7.41
CA LYS A 54 2.86 8.89 -8.62
C LYS A 54 4.10 9.33 -9.40
N SER A 55 5.24 9.54 -8.73
CA SER A 55 6.50 9.87 -9.40
C SER A 55 7.15 8.68 -10.12
N ILE A 56 6.68 7.45 -9.89
CA ILE A 56 7.27 6.21 -10.40
C ILE A 56 6.37 5.57 -11.47
N ILE A 57 5.05 5.58 -11.24
CA ILE A 57 4.05 4.90 -12.07
C ILE A 57 3.44 5.82 -13.12
N LYS A 58 2.82 5.20 -14.12
CA LYS A 58 1.82 5.82 -14.99
C LYS A 58 0.43 5.43 -14.52
N GLU A 59 -0.58 6.17 -14.92
CA GLU A 59 -1.98 5.82 -14.67
C GLU A 59 -2.29 4.39 -15.17
N GLY A 60 -2.92 3.60 -14.31
CA GLY A 60 -3.25 2.20 -14.59
C GLY A 60 -2.11 1.21 -14.36
N ASP A 61 -0.90 1.65 -14.00
CA ASP A 61 0.17 0.73 -13.60
C ASP A 61 -0.23 -0.06 -12.34
N ARG A 62 0.14 -1.33 -12.30
CA ARG A 62 -0.17 -2.24 -11.20
C ARG A 62 0.88 -2.12 -10.08
N CYS A 63 0.39 -2.01 -8.86
CA CYS A 63 1.21 -1.98 -7.65
C CYS A 63 0.80 -3.15 -6.75
N LEU A 64 1.68 -4.10 -6.56
CA LEU A 64 1.42 -5.31 -5.79
C LEU A 64 1.68 -5.06 -4.29
N ILE A 65 0.77 -5.53 -3.43
CA ILE A 65 0.90 -5.49 -1.98
C ILE A 65 0.95 -6.91 -1.43
N LEU A 66 2.07 -7.29 -0.81
CA LEU A 66 2.25 -8.54 -0.08
C LEU A 66 2.54 -8.24 1.39
N SER A 67 1.49 -8.25 2.20
CA SER A 67 1.57 -7.89 3.62
C SER A 67 0.45 -8.53 4.41
N GLU A 68 0.71 -8.78 5.67
CA GLU A 68 -0.30 -9.05 6.68
C GLU A 68 -1.17 -7.80 6.92
N ASN A 69 -2.32 -7.99 7.58
CA ASN A 69 -3.19 -6.88 7.98
C ASN A 69 -2.49 -5.96 9.00
N ARG A 70 -2.08 -4.79 8.53
CA ARG A 70 -1.40 -3.73 9.31
C ARG A 70 -2.00 -2.37 8.94
N PRO A 71 -1.84 -1.33 9.77
CA PRO A 71 -2.24 0.04 9.39
C PRO A 71 -1.63 0.48 8.06
N TYR A 72 -0.36 0.20 7.80
CA TYR A 72 0.32 0.52 6.53
C TYR A 72 -0.28 -0.17 5.31
N TRP A 73 -0.89 -1.35 5.46
CA TRP A 73 -1.58 -2.02 4.35
C TRP A 73 -2.70 -1.13 3.79
N LEU A 74 -3.61 -0.64 4.66
CA LEU A 74 -4.71 0.23 4.25
C LEU A 74 -4.22 1.58 3.71
N MET A 75 -3.22 2.17 4.37
CA MET A 75 -2.63 3.43 3.91
C MET A 75 -2.03 3.28 2.51
N THR A 76 -1.35 2.17 2.25
CA THR A 76 -0.73 1.86 0.95
C THR A 76 -1.78 1.63 -0.13
N ASP A 77 -2.82 0.87 0.17
CA ASP A 77 -3.91 0.59 -0.77
C ASP A 77 -4.59 1.89 -1.25
N ILE A 78 -4.96 2.77 -0.32
CA ILE A 78 -5.52 4.09 -0.65
C ILE A 78 -4.49 4.96 -1.40
N ALA A 79 -3.22 4.92 -1.00
CA ALA A 79 -2.17 5.72 -1.64
C ALA A 79 -1.93 5.33 -3.11
N ILE A 80 -1.96 4.03 -3.43
CA ILE A 80 -1.85 3.52 -4.80
C ILE A 80 -3.01 4.04 -5.65
N MET A 81 -4.24 3.87 -5.18
CA MET A 81 -5.43 4.33 -5.90
C MET A 81 -5.43 5.85 -6.08
N ASN A 82 -5.03 6.60 -5.04
CA ASN A 82 -4.91 8.06 -5.12
C ASN A 82 -3.80 8.52 -6.07
N ALA A 83 -2.78 7.70 -6.31
CA ALA A 83 -1.73 7.96 -7.28
C ALA A 83 -2.13 7.65 -8.74
N GLY A 84 -3.32 7.05 -8.96
CA GLY A 84 -3.80 6.59 -10.26
C GLY A 84 -3.35 5.17 -10.62
N GLY A 85 -2.78 4.42 -9.67
CA GLY A 85 -2.38 3.04 -9.85
C GLY A 85 -3.51 2.04 -9.56
N ILE A 86 -3.32 0.81 -10.01
CA ILE A 86 -4.18 -0.33 -9.69
C ILE A 86 -3.54 -1.09 -8.53
N SER A 87 -4.24 -1.16 -7.41
CA SER A 87 -3.81 -1.95 -6.26
C SER A 87 -4.07 -3.44 -6.50
N VAL A 88 -3.03 -4.26 -6.29
CA VAL A 88 -3.06 -5.72 -6.44
C VAL A 88 -2.64 -6.36 -5.12
N PRO A 89 -3.53 -6.44 -4.13
CA PRO A 89 -3.23 -7.11 -2.86
C PRO A 89 -3.26 -8.62 -3.05
N ILE A 90 -2.26 -9.30 -2.48
CA ILE A 90 -2.14 -10.76 -2.53
C ILE A 90 -1.97 -11.35 -1.13
N PHE A 91 -2.44 -12.58 -0.95
CA PHE A 91 -2.36 -13.24 0.35
C PHE A 91 -0.94 -13.70 0.69
N THR A 92 -0.57 -13.58 1.96
CA THR A 92 0.73 -14.03 2.49
C THR A 92 0.85 -15.56 2.59
N THR A 93 -0.24 -16.28 2.36
CA THR A 93 -0.33 -17.75 2.47
C THR A 93 -0.36 -18.48 1.13
N TYR A 94 -0.19 -17.76 0.03
CA TYR A 94 -0.12 -18.37 -1.30
C TYR A 94 1.11 -19.26 -1.47
N SER A 95 1.01 -20.24 -2.35
CA SER A 95 2.14 -21.11 -2.73
C SER A 95 3.16 -20.35 -3.61
N SER A 96 4.36 -20.91 -3.72
CA SER A 96 5.40 -20.36 -4.59
C SER A 96 4.95 -20.28 -6.08
N ASN A 97 4.14 -21.24 -6.52
CA ASN A 97 3.60 -21.27 -7.89
C ASN A 97 2.56 -20.15 -8.09
N ASP A 98 1.73 -19.87 -7.09
CA ASP A 98 0.76 -18.78 -7.15
C ASP A 98 1.47 -17.43 -7.23
N TYR A 99 2.50 -17.20 -6.41
CA TYR A 99 3.30 -15.96 -6.48
C TYR A 99 3.94 -15.80 -7.86
N LYS A 100 4.54 -16.86 -8.41
CA LYS A 100 5.13 -16.83 -9.74
C LYS A 100 4.09 -16.48 -10.81
N TYR A 101 2.93 -17.12 -10.76
CA TYR A 101 1.84 -16.86 -11.69
C TYR A 101 1.38 -15.41 -11.63
N ILE A 102 1.04 -14.92 -10.42
CA ILE A 102 0.51 -13.55 -10.23
C ILE A 102 1.53 -12.50 -10.69
N LEU A 103 2.80 -12.64 -10.31
CA LEU A 103 3.85 -11.69 -10.70
C LEU A 103 4.06 -11.65 -12.23
N ASN A 104 3.98 -12.80 -12.90
CA ASN A 104 4.10 -12.87 -14.36
C ASN A 104 2.87 -12.31 -15.09
N ASP A 105 1.68 -12.48 -14.51
CA ASP A 105 0.42 -12.01 -15.08
C ASP A 105 0.25 -10.50 -14.90
N CYS A 106 0.37 -10.00 -13.65
CA CYS A 106 0.14 -8.59 -13.39
C CYS A 106 1.33 -7.68 -13.70
N LYS A 107 2.56 -8.20 -13.76
CA LYS A 107 3.80 -7.45 -14.03
C LYS A 107 3.85 -6.12 -13.31
N PRO A 108 3.93 -6.13 -11.97
CA PRO A 108 3.77 -4.92 -11.18
C PRO A 108 4.93 -3.95 -11.39
N THR A 109 4.61 -2.67 -11.58
CA THR A 109 5.60 -1.58 -11.65
C THR A 109 6.22 -1.29 -10.29
N ILE A 110 5.42 -1.42 -9.22
CA ILE A 110 5.87 -1.32 -7.82
C ILE A 110 5.44 -2.58 -7.08
N ILE A 111 6.33 -3.07 -6.22
CA ILE A 111 6.03 -4.13 -5.26
C ILE A 111 6.19 -3.57 -3.85
N ILE A 112 5.17 -3.75 -3.02
CA ILE A 112 5.18 -3.33 -1.62
C ILE A 112 5.12 -4.58 -0.73
N VAL A 113 6.07 -4.72 0.19
CA VAL A 113 6.14 -5.84 1.12
C VAL A 113 6.18 -5.37 2.57
N SER A 114 5.62 -6.15 3.48
CA SER A 114 5.64 -5.78 4.91
C SER A 114 7.01 -5.95 5.56
N ASN A 115 7.73 -7.01 5.22
CA ASN A 115 9.01 -7.38 5.84
C ASN A 115 9.81 -8.34 4.96
N ASN A 116 10.97 -8.74 5.46
CA ASN A 116 11.91 -9.61 4.75
C ASN A 116 11.35 -11.02 4.48
N ASP A 117 10.50 -11.56 5.37
CA ASP A 117 9.92 -12.88 5.18
C ASP A 117 8.94 -12.89 3.99
N GLN A 118 8.15 -11.82 3.83
CA GLN A 118 7.30 -11.68 2.65
C GLN A 118 8.11 -11.45 1.38
N PHE A 119 9.17 -10.63 1.45
CA PHE A 119 10.06 -10.41 0.31
C PHE A 119 10.71 -11.70 -0.18
N LYS A 120 11.21 -12.55 0.72
CA LYS A 120 11.84 -13.85 0.38
C LYS A 120 10.93 -14.77 -0.42
N LYS A 121 9.60 -14.68 -0.26
CA LYS A 121 8.64 -15.51 -1.00
C LYS A 121 8.58 -15.17 -2.51
N ILE A 122 8.89 -13.93 -2.85
CA ILE A 122 8.72 -13.39 -4.22
C ILE A 122 10.02 -13.02 -4.91
N LYS A 123 11.14 -12.90 -4.20
CA LYS A 123 12.41 -12.38 -4.72
C LYS A 123 12.91 -13.07 -6.00
N ASN A 124 12.62 -14.36 -6.16
CA ASN A 124 13.05 -15.14 -7.32
C ASN A 124 12.12 -14.98 -8.54
N PHE A 125 11.02 -14.25 -8.40
CA PHE A 125 10.01 -14.03 -9.43
C PHE A 125 9.87 -12.56 -9.82
N LEU A 126 10.79 -11.72 -9.36
CA LEU A 126 10.79 -10.29 -9.70
C LEU A 126 10.88 -10.10 -11.22
N ASN A 127 10.02 -9.23 -11.73
CA ASN A 127 9.97 -8.92 -13.15
C ASN A 127 10.93 -7.76 -13.47
N PRO A 128 11.63 -7.75 -14.62
CA PRO A 128 12.42 -6.60 -15.07
C PRO A 128 11.64 -5.29 -15.21
N GLU A 129 10.32 -5.36 -15.35
CA GLU A 129 9.42 -4.18 -15.40
C GLU A 129 9.19 -3.54 -14.02
N THR A 130 9.52 -4.22 -12.93
CA THR A 130 9.42 -3.67 -11.56
C THR A 130 10.49 -2.60 -11.36
N LYS A 131 10.04 -1.36 -11.17
CA LYS A 131 10.91 -0.18 -11.03
C LYS A 131 11.34 0.08 -9.60
N GLU A 132 10.48 -0.26 -8.63
CA GLU A 132 10.73 0.04 -7.22
C GLU A 132 10.15 -1.03 -6.31
N ILE A 133 10.85 -1.26 -5.19
CA ILE A 133 10.36 -2.03 -4.06
C ILE A 133 10.23 -1.10 -2.87
N ILE A 134 9.06 -1.10 -2.25
CA ILE A 134 8.76 -0.37 -1.02
C ILE A 134 8.56 -1.39 0.09
N SER A 135 9.10 -1.12 1.27
CA SER A 135 8.94 -2.02 2.41
C SER A 135 8.48 -1.28 3.66
N PHE A 136 7.75 -1.97 4.53
CA PHE A 136 7.34 -1.42 5.83
C PHE A 136 8.46 -1.57 6.86
N GLU A 137 9.25 -2.64 6.75
CA GLU A 137 10.42 -2.93 7.59
C GLU A 137 11.66 -3.12 6.71
N GLU A 138 12.84 -3.10 7.30
CA GLU A 138 14.08 -3.37 6.57
C GLU A 138 14.08 -4.77 5.95
N ILE A 139 14.56 -4.87 4.72
CA ILE A 139 14.66 -6.13 3.96
C ILE A 139 16.05 -6.30 3.35
N ASP A 140 16.40 -7.54 2.99
CA ASP A 140 17.69 -7.89 2.34
C ASP A 140 17.69 -7.51 0.85
N HIS A 141 17.24 -6.30 0.55
CA HIS A 141 17.20 -5.74 -0.80
C HIS A 141 17.12 -4.22 -0.74
N LYS A 142 17.57 -3.54 -1.80
CA LYS A 142 17.37 -2.10 -1.92
C LYS A 142 15.88 -1.79 -2.02
N SER A 143 15.36 -1.08 -1.04
CA SER A 143 13.95 -0.71 -0.97
C SER A 143 13.78 0.69 -0.37
N LEU A 144 12.63 1.32 -0.66
CA LEU A 144 12.19 2.51 0.05
C LEU A 144 11.46 2.08 1.33
N LEU A 145 12.03 2.42 2.48
CA LEU A 145 11.44 2.11 3.76
C LEU A 145 10.39 3.16 4.14
N ILE A 146 9.15 2.72 4.41
CA ILE A 146 8.03 3.64 4.68
C ILE A 146 8.32 4.54 5.88
N ASP A 147 8.74 3.99 7.02
CA ASP A 147 8.95 4.78 8.24
C ASP A 147 10.10 5.78 8.16
N LYS A 148 11.05 5.63 7.24
CA LYS A 148 12.19 6.54 7.06
C LYS A 148 11.95 7.60 5.98
N ASN A 149 11.06 7.34 5.03
CA ASN A 149 10.90 8.16 3.83
C ASN A 149 9.51 8.84 3.73
N PHE A 150 8.56 8.52 4.63
CA PHE A 150 7.17 9.01 4.55
C PHE A 150 6.60 9.51 5.89
#